data_cb77629325212e31a811e6beab6b2b93
#
_entry.id   cb77629325212e31a811e6beab6b2b93
#
_cell.length_a   1.000
_cell.length_b   1.000
_cell.length_c   1.000
_cell.angle_alpha   90.00
_cell.angle_beta   90.00
_cell.angle_gamma   90.00
#
_symmetry.space_group_name_H-M   'P 1'
#
loop_
_entity.id
_entity.type
_entity.pdbx_description
1 polymer ?
#
loop_
_entity_poly.entity_id
_entity_poly.type
_entity_poly.pdbx_seq_one_letter_code
_entity_poly.pdbx_strand_id
1 'polypeptide(L)'
;MSLQDVRAFLAAIAGERPNAESELVFTDAYTLLVAVVLSAQATDVSVNKATAKLFAEAPDPDSMVRLGVAAVGRHIRTIGLWQGKARNVVALSEILLREHGGQVPADRAALEALPGVGRKTANVVLNVAFGEATMAVDTHIFRLGNRTGIAPGRTVREVEDNLVKRIPAHMLRPAHHWLILHGRYVCKARRPECYACVAAPWCGYKTKTVRPDS
;
A
#
# COMPACT_ATOMS: atom_id res chain seq x y z
N MET A 1 -14.43 13.10 14.84
CA MET A 1 -15.35 12.21 14.09
C MET A 1 -15.83 11.12 15.03
N SER A 2 -17.14 10.89 15.15
CA SER A 2 -17.72 9.78 15.93
C SER A 2 -17.48 8.42 15.24
N LEU A 3 -17.68 7.30 15.95
CA LEU A 3 -17.59 5.96 15.33
C LEU A 3 -18.69 5.72 14.27
N GLN A 4 -19.85 6.33 14.47
CA GLN A 4 -20.93 6.30 13.48
C GLN A 4 -20.53 7.03 12.19
N ASP A 5 -19.93 8.22 12.31
CA ASP A 5 -19.43 8.97 11.15
C ASP A 5 -18.31 8.22 10.41
N VAL A 6 -17.42 7.53 11.16
CA VAL A 6 -16.38 6.69 10.54
C VAL A 6 -17.00 5.60 9.66
N ARG A 7 -18.02 4.91 10.15
CA ARG A 7 -18.74 3.87 9.39
C ARG A 7 -19.41 4.46 8.16
N ALA A 8 -20.15 5.56 8.31
CA ALA A 8 -20.85 6.22 7.22
C ALA A 8 -19.87 6.77 6.16
N PHE A 9 -18.76 7.38 6.60
CA PHE A 9 -17.68 7.83 5.71
C PHE A 9 -17.12 6.68 4.87
N LEU A 10 -16.78 5.56 5.52
CA LEU A 10 -16.24 4.37 4.83
C LEU A 10 -17.25 3.75 3.90
N ALA A 11 -18.52 3.64 4.30
CA ALA A 11 -19.59 3.12 3.44
C ALA A 11 -19.78 3.98 2.18
N ALA A 12 -19.70 5.30 2.31
CA ALA A 12 -19.81 6.22 1.18
C ALA A 12 -18.67 6.03 0.16
N ILE A 13 -17.41 5.98 0.62
CA ILE A 13 -16.26 5.78 -0.29
C ILE A 13 -16.21 4.36 -0.87
N ALA A 14 -16.69 3.35 -0.13
CA ALA A 14 -16.85 1.98 -0.61
C ALA A 14 -17.87 1.90 -1.74
N GLY A 15 -18.98 2.65 -1.65
CA GLY A 15 -20.01 2.70 -2.69
C GLY A 15 -19.49 3.26 -4.03
N GLU A 16 -18.55 4.20 -4.00
CA GLU A 16 -17.90 4.68 -5.24
C GLU A 16 -16.92 3.66 -5.85
N ARG A 17 -16.28 2.84 -5.01
CA ARG A 17 -15.21 1.92 -5.43
C ARG A 17 -15.34 0.58 -4.72
N PRO A 18 -16.41 -0.19 -4.99
CA PRO A 18 -16.67 -1.44 -4.29
C PRO A 18 -15.55 -2.47 -4.48
N ASN A 19 -14.91 -2.48 -5.65
CA ASN A 19 -13.83 -3.38 -6.03
C ASN A 19 -12.46 -2.65 -5.99
N ALA A 20 -12.22 -1.84 -4.96
CA ALA A 20 -10.94 -1.16 -4.80
C ALA A 20 -9.82 -2.17 -4.51
N GLU A 21 -8.82 -2.21 -5.38
CA GLU A 21 -7.68 -3.13 -5.31
C GLU A 21 -6.36 -2.38 -5.49
N SER A 22 -5.26 -3.11 -5.35
CA SER A 22 -3.92 -2.59 -5.62
C SER A 22 -3.77 -2.20 -7.09
N GLU A 23 -3.13 -1.06 -7.35
CA GLU A 23 -2.76 -0.65 -8.71
C GLU A 23 -1.45 -1.28 -9.19
N LEU A 24 -0.74 -2.04 -8.31
CA LEU A 24 0.41 -2.85 -8.69
C LEU A 24 -0.03 -4.12 -9.40
N VAL A 25 0.70 -4.52 -10.43
CA VAL A 25 0.48 -5.76 -11.19
C VAL A 25 1.34 -6.87 -10.60
N PHE A 26 0.70 -7.95 -10.20
CA PHE A 26 1.32 -9.15 -9.62
C PHE A 26 0.48 -10.39 -9.91
N THR A 27 1.06 -11.57 -9.77
CA THR A 27 0.39 -12.86 -10.01
C THR A 27 0.22 -13.69 -8.73
N ASP A 28 1.07 -13.47 -7.74
CA ASP A 28 1.12 -14.22 -6.48
C ASP A 28 1.71 -13.38 -5.32
N ALA A 29 1.86 -14.00 -4.15
CA ALA A 29 2.41 -13.34 -2.97
C ALA A 29 3.86 -12.89 -3.14
N TYR A 30 4.67 -13.64 -3.91
CA TYR A 30 6.06 -13.28 -4.14
C TYR A 30 6.21 -12.06 -5.05
N THR A 31 5.56 -12.09 -6.20
CA THR A 31 5.57 -10.96 -7.15
C THR A 31 4.94 -9.71 -6.54
N LEU A 32 3.91 -9.85 -5.68
CA LEU A 32 3.38 -8.76 -4.87
C LEU A 32 4.45 -8.19 -3.92
N LEU A 33 5.12 -9.05 -3.13
CA LEU A 33 6.17 -8.62 -2.19
C LEU A 33 7.26 -7.82 -2.92
N VAL A 34 7.76 -8.35 -4.03
CA VAL A 34 8.78 -7.67 -4.86
C VAL A 34 8.25 -6.34 -5.39
N ALA A 35 7.04 -6.30 -5.95
CA ALA A 35 6.44 -5.07 -6.46
C ALA A 35 6.28 -4.00 -5.36
N VAL A 36 5.85 -4.39 -4.14
CA VAL A 36 5.72 -3.46 -3.02
C VAL A 36 7.08 -2.96 -2.52
N VAL A 37 8.11 -3.80 -2.45
CA VAL A 37 9.48 -3.37 -2.13
C VAL A 37 9.99 -2.36 -3.17
N LEU A 38 9.73 -2.61 -4.45
CA LEU A 38 10.11 -1.72 -5.54
C LEU A 38 9.31 -0.41 -5.55
N SER A 39 8.09 -0.37 -4.99
CA SER A 39 7.24 0.82 -4.97
C SER A 39 7.68 1.89 -3.97
N ALA A 40 8.62 1.61 -3.07
CA ALA A 40 9.14 2.60 -2.15
C ALA A 40 9.71 3.81 -2.91
N GLN A 41 9.12 5.00 -2.68
CA GLN A 41 9.48 6.25 -3.39
C GLN A 41 9.40 6.16 -4.93
N ALA A 42 8.49 5.34 -5.46
CA ALA A 42 8.23 5.21 -6.89
C ALA A 42 6.72 5.19 -7.14
N THR A 43 6.30 5.49 -8.38
CA THR A 43 4.89 5.39 -8.77
C THR A 43 4.56 3.95 -9.19
N ASP A 44 3.33 3.50 -8.94
CA ASP A 44 2.88 2.16 -9.33
C ASP A 44 3.03 1.94 -10.85
N VAL A 45 2.78 2.97 -11.66
CA VAL A 45 2.99 2.94 -13.12
C VAL A 45 4.45 2.64 -13.49
N SER A 46 5.42 3.29 -12.82
CA SER A 46 6.84 3.04 -13.09
C SER A 46 7.28 1.65 -12.62
N VAL A 47 6.73 1.18 -11.50
CA VAL A 47 6.98 -0.17 -10.98
C VAL A 47 6.42 -1.21 -11.94
N ASN A 48 5.16 -1.11 -12.33
CA ASN A 48 4.52 -2.06 -13.25
C ASN A 48 5.27 -2.17 -14.58
N LYS A 49 5.73 -1.03 -15.12
CA LYS A 49 6.54 -1.02 -16.35
C LYS A 49 7.88 -1.77 -16.20
N ALA A 50 8.52 -1.63 -15.05
CA ALA A 50 9.82 -2.29 -14.78
C ALA A 50 9.64 -3.77 -14.45
N THR A 51 8.61 -4.11 -13.65
CA THR A 51 8.35 -5.49 -13.20
C THR A 51 7.80 -6.39 -14.29
N ALA A 52 7.12 -5.86 -15.32
CA ALA A 52 6.59 -6.66 -16.42
C ALA A 52 7.67 -7.53 -17.09
N LYS A 53 8.85 -6.96 -17.36
CA LYS A 53 9.98 -7.72 -17.93
C LYS A 53 10.70 -8.56 -16.88
N LEU A 54 10.84 -8.05 -15.66
CA LEU A 54 11.49 -8.75 -14.57
C LEU A 54 10.74 -10.05 -14.21
N PHE A 55 9.41 -9.98 -14.06
CA PHE A 55 8.60 -11.13 -13.68
C PHE A 55 8.42 -12.15 -14.82
N ALA A 56 8.57 -11.72 -16.08
CA ALA A 56 8.61 -12.65 -17.20
C ALA A 56 9.89 -13.52 -17.19
N GLU A 57 11.01 -13.00 -16.68
CA GLU A 57 12.29 -13.70 -16.60
C GLU A 57 12.51 -14.38 -15.25
N ALA A 58 12.06 -13.76 -14.16
CA ALA A 58 12.24 -14.24 -12.80
C ALA A 58 10.94 -14.12 -11.98
N PRO A 59 9.96 -15.03 -12.18
CA PRO A 59 8.67 -14.99 -11.51
C PRO A 59 8.69 -15.51 -10.05
N ASP A 60 9.75 -16.18 -9.63
CA ASP A 60 9.88 -16.85 -8.33
C ASP A 60 11.24 -16.57 -7.67
N PRO A 61 11.40 -16.89 -6.36
CA PRO A 61 12.64 -16.62 -5.63
C PRO A 61 13.88 -17.29 -6.26
N ASP A 62 13.75 -18.51 -6.78
CA ASP A 62 14.88 -19.27 -7.33
C ASP A 62 15.39 -18.64 -8.63
N SER A 63 14.50 -18.31 -9.55
CA SER A 63 14.85 -17.62 -10.78
C SER A 63 15.40 -16.19 -10.52
N MET A 64 14.89 -15.50 -9.47
CA MET A 64 15.38 -14.18 -9.09
C MET A 64 16.83 -14.23 -8.57
N VAL A 65 17.16 -15.25 -7.75
CA VAL A 65 18.53 -15.45 -7.26
C VAL A 65 19.45 -15.80 -8.41
N ARG A 66 19.05 -16.72 -9.30
CA ARG A 66 19.83 -17.06 -10.51
C ARG A 66 20.09 -15.88 -11.43
N LEU A 67 19.09 -14.99 -11.58
CA LEU A 67 19.21 -13.78 -12.38
C LEU A 67 20.28 -12.83 -11.79
N GLY A 68 20.33 -12.71 -10.48
CA GLY A 68 21.34 -11.96 -9.76
C GLY A 68 21.17 -10.45 -9.79
N VAL A 69 21.84 -9.78 -8.86
CA VAL A 69 21.70 -8.34 -8.58
C VAL A 69 21.92 -7.46 -9.82
N ALA A 70 22.92 -7.78 -10.63
CA ALA A 70 23.26 -6.96 -11.80
C ALA A 70 22.16 -6.99 -12.87
N ALA A 71 21.56 -8.15 -13.13
CA ALA A 71 20.49 -8.29 -14.10
C ALA A 71 19.17 -7.71 -13.58
N VAL A 72 18.80 -7.99 -12.33
CA VAL A 72 17.66 -7.34 -11.67
C VAL A 72 17.80 -5.81 -11.75
N GLY A 73 18.99 -5.27 -11.44
CA GLY A 73 19.27 -3.84 -11.53
C GLY A 73 19.05 -3.27 -12.93
N ARG A 74 19.38 -4.01 -14.00
CA ARG A 74 19.10 -3.58 -15.40
C ARG A 74 17.61 -3.44 -15.68
N HIS A 75 16.78 -4.37 -15.17
CA HIS A 75 15.32 -4.32 -15.36
C HIS A 75 14.68 -3.12 -14.65
N ILE A 76 15.15 -2.80 -13.43
CA ILE A 76 14.53 -1.78 -12.59
C ILE A 76 15.27 -0.43 -12.57
N ARG A 77 16.25 -0.20 -13.45
CA ARG A 77 17.09 1.02 -13.46
C ARG A 77 16.33 2.34 -13.63
N THR A 78 15.08 2.27 -14.09
CA THR A 78 14.18 3.43 -14.23
C THR A 78 13.49 3.81 -12.92
N ILE A 79 13.59 2.97 -11.89
CA ILE A 79 13.03 3.22 -10.55
C ILE A 79 14.10 3.88 -9.68
N GLY A 80 13.70 4.90 -8.90
CA GLY A 80 14.60 5.54 -7.94
C GLY A 80 15.20 4.53 -6.94
N LEU A 81 16.46 4.74 -6.55
CA LEU A 81 17.19 3.87 -5.61
C LEU A 81 17.37 2.42 -6.09
N TRP A 82 17.35 2.19 -7.39
CA TRP A 82 17.33 0.87 -8.01
C TRP A 82 18.47 -0.06 -7.56
N GLN A 83 19.68 0.45 -7.29
CA GLN A 83 20.81 -0.39 -6.86
C GLN A 83 20.54 -1.04 -5.48
N GLY A 84 20.03 -0.26 -4.53
CA GLY A 84 19.64 -0.77 -3.22
C GLY A 84 18.48 -1.74 -3.32
N LYS A 85 17.47 -1.40 -4.13
CA LYS A 85 16.30 -2.25 -4.37
C LYS A 85 16.67 -3.58 -5.03
N ALA A 86 17.58 -3.59 -6.02
CA ALA A 86 18.05 -4.81 -6.66
C ALA A 86 18.73 -5.73 -5.65
N ARG A 87 19.62 -5.20 -4.81
CA ARG A 87 20.25 -5.98 -3.73
C ARG A 87 19.21 -6.55 -2.76
N ASN A 88 18.25 -5.73 -2.33
CA ASN A 88 17.22 -6.17 -1.40
C ASN A 88 16.34 -7.29 -2.00
N VAL A 89 15.92 -7.15 -3.27
CA VAL A 89 15.09 -8.17 -3.95
C VAL A 89 15.81 -9.49 -4.07
N VAL A 90 17.08 -9.52 -4.44
CA VAL A 90 17.84 -10.77 -4.51
C VAL A 90 18.07 -11.34 -3.10
N ALA A 91 18.48 -10.52 -2.13
CA ALA A 91 18.73 -10.99 -0.77
C ALA A 91 17.46 -11.52 -0.06
N LEU A 92 16.30 -10.85 -0.24
CA LEU A 92 15.04 -11.39 0.31
C LEU A 92 14.66 -12.72 -0.35
N SER A 93 14.95 -12.90 -1.64
CA SER A 93 14.68 -14.15 -2.35
C SER A 93 15.59 -15.29 -1.83
N GLU A 94 16.85 -15.02 -1.55
CA GLU A 94 17.77 -15.96 -0.92
C GLU A 94 17.28 -16.40 0.47
N ILE A 95 16.78 -15.47 1.29
CA ILE A 95 16.23 -15.76 2.61
C ILE A 95 14.95 -16.60 2.48
N LEU A 96 14.05 -16.25 1.54
CA LEU A 96 12.84 -17.03 1.30
C LEU A 96 13.17 -18.48 0.94
N LEU A 97 14.17 -18.73 0.09
CA LEU A 97 14.60 -20.08 -0.25
C LEU A 97 15.18 -20.81 0.95
N ARG A 98 16.07 -20.17 1.70
CA ARG A 98 16.79 -20.79 2.81
C ARG A 98 15.90 -21.06 4.03
N GLU A 99 15.00 -20.14 4.39
CA GLU A 99 14.30 -20.14 5.68
C GLU A 99 12.80 -20.40 5.55
N HIS A 100 12.23 -20.21 4.35
CA HIS A 100 10.79 -20.30 4.14
C HIS A 100 10.39 -21.24 2.99
N GLY A 101 11.30 -22.09 2.51
CA GLY A 101 11.02 -23.04 1.42
C GLY A 101 10.57 -22.37 0.12
N GLY A 102 11.04 -21.15 -0.14
CA GLY A 102 10.67 -20.37 -1.32
C GLY A 102 9.28 -19.68 -1.24
N GLN A 103 8.60 -19.76 -0.10
CA GLN A 103 7.28 -19.18 0.09
C GLN A 103 7.37 -17.87 0.87
N VAL A 104 6.45 -16.94 0.59
CA VAL A 104 6.30 -15.71 1.38
C VAL A 104 5.59 -16.05 2.69
N PRO A 105 6.19 -15.73 3.86
CA PRO A 105 5.55 -16.04 5.14
C PRO A 105 4.32 -15.14 5.39
N ALA A 106 3.25 -15.74 5.94
CA ALA A 106 2.06 -15.01 6.41
C ALA A 106 2.24 -14.52 7.87
N ASP A 107 3.43 -14.05 8.20
CA ASP A 107 3.78 -13.53 9.53
C ASP A 107 4.49 -12.19 9.42
N ARG A 108 4.04 -11.21 10.20
CA ARG A 108 4.60 -9.86 10.15
C ARG A 108 6.06 -9.79 10.53
N ALA A 109 6.45 -10.49 11.58
CA ALA A 109 7.83 -10.44 12.07
C ALA A 109 8.79 -11.07 11.06
N ALA A 110 8.39 -12.19 10.47
CA ALA A 110 9.14 -12.85 9.41
C ALA A 110 9.24 -11.96 8.16
N LEU A 111 8.16 -11.27 7.77
CA LEU A 111 8.18 -10.31 6.66
C LEU A 111 9.10 -9.12 6.95
N GLU A 112 9.01 -8.52 8.13
CA GLU A 112 9.84 -7.37 8.52
C GLU A 112 11.33 -7.71 8.66
N ALA A 113 11.68 -8.99 8.84
CA ALA A 113 13.06 -9.47 8.84
C ALA A 113 13.68 -9.54 7.43
N LEU A 114 12.87 -9.49 6.36
CA LEU A 114 13.36 -9.53 4.99
C LEU A 114 13.96 -8.19 4.55
N PRO A 115 15.09 -8.20 3.81
CA PRO A 115 15.72 -6.99 3.29
C PRO A 115 14.77 -6.11 2.48
N GLY A 116 14.67 -4.83 2.86
CA GLY A 116 13.81 -3.87 2.18
C GLY A 116 12.33 -3.93 2.57
N VAL A 117 11.96 -4.79 3.50
CA VAL A 117 10.59 -4.94 4.00
C VAL A 117 10.47 -4.26 5.36
N GLY A 118 9.78 -3.13 5.39
CA GLY A 118 9.37 -2.48 6.62
C GLY A 118 7.90 -2.79 6.95
N ARG A 119 7.43 -2.28 8.10
CA ARG A 119 6.07 -2.48 8.59
C ARG A 119 4.97 -2.18 7.56
N LYS A 120 5.12 -1.08 6.81
CA LYS A 120 4.15 -0.72 5.76
C LYS A 120 4.10 -1.80 4.67
N THR A 121 5.24 -2.27 4.21
CA THR A 121 5.34 -3.33 3.19
C THR A 121 4.74 -4.64 3.70
N ALA A 122 5.10 -5.06 4.92
CA ALA A 122 4.53 -6.24 5.55
C ALA A 122 3.00 -6.16 5.67
N ASN A 123 2.45 -5.02 6.10
CA ASN A 123 1.00 -4.82 6.19
C ASN A 123 0.30 -4.88 4.83
N VAL A 124 0.92 -4.37 3.74
CA VAL A 124 0.36 -4.51 2.38
C VAL A 124 0.31 -5.97 1.96
N VAL A 125 1.41 -6.70 2.14
CA VAL A 125 1.50 -8.12 1.75
C VAL A 125 0.49 -8.96 2.54
N LEU A 126 0.39 -8.78 3.85
CA LEU A 126 -0.58 -9.46 4.71
C LEU A 126 -2.03 -9.17 4.29
N ASN A 127 -2.34 -7.90 4.00
CA ASN A 127 -3.68 -7.50 3.57
C ASN A 127 -4.05 -8.10 2.21
N VAL A 128 -3.16 -7.96 1.22
CA VAL A 128 -3.47 -8.26 -0.18
C VAL A 128 -3.31 -9.74 -0.50
N ALA A 129 -2.18 -10.35 -0.11
CA ALA A 129 -1.89 -11.75 -0.44
C ALA A 129 -2.55 -12.74 0.53
N PHE A 130 -2.63 -12.39 1.82
CA PHE A 130 -3.13 -13.31 2.86
C PHE A 130 -4.50 -12.95 3.39
N GLY A 131 -5.08 -11.82 2.96
CA GLY A 131 -6.43 -11.43 3.36
C GLY A 131 -6.55 -10.94 4.81
N GLU A 132 -5.43 -10.63 5.46
CA GLU A 132 -5.43 -10.16 6.83
C GLU A 132 -5.99 -8.73 6.96
N ALA A 133 -6.65 -8.48 8.09
CA ALA A 133 -7.21 -7.17 8.40
C ALA A 133 -6.12 -6.21 8.91
N THR A 134 -5.16 -5.87 8.04
CA THR A 134 -4.07 -4.93 8.34
C THR A 134 -4.29 -3.58 7.65
N MET A 135 -3.61 -2.55 8.15
CA MET A 135 -3.66 -1.19 7.60
C MET A 135 -2.24 -0.68 7.32
N ALA A 136 -1.89 -0.54 6.06
CA ALA A 136 -0.59 -0.01 5.66
C ALA A 136 -0.66 1.50 5.47
N VAL A 137 -0.32 2.27 6.49
CA VAL A 137 -0.41 3.73 6.46
C VAL A 137 0.72 4.32 5.62
N ASP A 138 0.35 4.88 4.47
CA ASP A 138 1.21 5.69 3.61
C ASP A 138 0.93 7.19 3.80
N THR A 139 1.54 8.04 3.00
CA THR A 139 1.33 9.49 3.05
C THR A 139 -0.11 9.90 2.72
N HIS A 140 -0.82 9.12 1.91
CA HIS A 140 -2.23 9.39 1.56
C HIS A 140 -3.15 9.06 2.73
N ILE A 141 -2.99 7.89 3.32
CA ILE A 141 -3.78 7.46 4.49
C ILE A 141 -3.42 8.30 5.72
N PHE A 142 -2.14 8.61 5.95
CA PHE A 142 -1.72 9.49 7.05
C PHE A 142 -2.38 10.86 6.97
N ARG A 143 -2.33 11.49 5.79
CA ARG A 143 -2.99 12.76 5.54
C ARG A 143 -4.51 12.68 5.73
N LEU A 144 -5.11 11.65 5.17
CA LEU A 144 -6.57 11.46 5.22
C LEU A 144 -7.03 11.21 6.64
N GLY A 145 -6.36 10.35 7.40
CA GLY A 145 -6.66 10.05 8.79
C GLY A 145 -6.71 11.29 9.66
N ASN A 146 -5.69 12.15 9.51
CA ASN A 146 -5.58 13.42 10.25
C ASN A 146 -6.57 14.48 9.74
N ARG A 147 -6.67 14.67 8.44
CA ARG A 147 -7.52 15.72 7.83
C ARG A 147 -9.00 15.47 8.10
N THR A 148 -9.46 14.25 7.93
CA THR A 148 -10.88 13.92 8.11
C THR A 148 -11.27 13.74 9.57
N GLY A 149 -10.29 13.47 10.43
CA GLY A 149 -10.52 13.10 11.83
C GLY A 149 -10.93 11.65 12.04
N ILE A 150 -10.78 10.79 11.01
CA ILE A 150 -11.02 9.34 11.14
C ILE A 150 -10.05 8.74 12.16
N ALA A 151 -8.75 9.07 12.02
CA ALA A 151 -7.69 8.52 12.86
C ALA A 151 -6.58 9.55 13.06
N PRO A 152 -6.80 10.59 13.89
CA PRO A 152 -5.77 11.56 14.20
C PRO A 152 -4.56 10.89 14.87
N GLY A 153 -3.36 11.29 14.47
CA GLY A 153 -2.10 10.81 15.06
C GLY A 153 -0.90 11.61 14.57
N ARG A 154 0.13 11.73 15.42
CA ARG A 154 1.37 12.46 15.11
C ARG A 154 2.33 11.62 14.27
N THR A 155 2.26 10.30 14.43
CA THR A 155 3.10 9.33 13.75
C THR A 155 2.27 8.40 12.87
N VAL A 156 2.91 7.77 11.89
CA VAL A 156 2.31 6.74 11.04
C VAL A 156 1.74 5.60 11.89
N ARG A 157 2.47 5.22 12.96
CA ARG A 157 2.05 4.16 13.88
C ARG A 157 0.78 4.53 14.64
N GLU A 158 0.70 5.73 15.19
CA GLU A 158 -0.51 6.19 15.89
C GLU A 158 -1.73 6.21 14.96
N VAL A 159 -1.56 6.65 13.72
CA VAL A 159 -2.63 6.64 12.71
C VAL A 159 -3.05 5.20 12.38
N GLU A 160 -2.10 4.28 12.22
CA GLU A 160 -2.36 2.86 12.01
C GLU A 160 -3.19 2.27 13.16
N ASP A 161 -2.72 2.44 14.41
CA ASP A 161 -3.37 1.90 15.60
C ASP A 161 -4.78 2.49 15.80
N ASN A 162 -4.96 3.79 15.51
CA ASN A 162 -6.26 4.45 15.56
C ASN A 162 -7.21 3.98 14.45
N LEU A 163 -6.72 3.71 13.24
CA LEU A 163 -7.53 3.14 12.16
C LEU A 163 -8.00 1.73 12.51
N VAL A 164 -7.08 0.87 12.96
CA VAL A 164 -7.40 -0.51 13.35
C VAL A 164 -8.43 -0.54 14.50
N LYS A 165 -8.30 0.37 15.47
CA LYS A 165 -9.22 0.46 16.63
C LYS A 165 -10.62 0.99 16.22
N ARG A 166 -10.71 1.89 15.25
CA ARG A 166 -11.95 2.62 14.94
C ARG A 166 -12.74 2.07 13.76
N ILE A 167 -12.07 1.38 12.84
CA ILE A 167 -12.72 0.75 11.68
C ILE A 167 -13.30 -0.60 12.11
N PRO A 168 -14.57 -0.91 11.78
CA PRO A 168 -15.13 -2.24 12.04
C PRO A 168 -14.30 -3.34 11.40
N ALA A 169 -14.11 -4.46 12.10
CA ALA A 169 -13.23 -5.55 11.66
C ALA A 169 -13.55 -6.05 10.23
N HIS A 170 -14.84 -6.20 9.88
CA HIS A 170 -15.26 -6.64 8.57
C HIS A 170 -14.99 -5.62 7.43
N MET A 171 -14.75 -4.35 7.78
CA MET A 171 -14.41 -3.29 6.82
C MET A 171 -12.89 -3.04 6.75
N LEU A 172 -12.11 -3.49 7.74
CA LEU A 172 -10.72 -3.08 7.89
C LEU A 172 -9.85 -3.50 6.69
N ARG A 173 -10.02 -4.73 6.20
CA ARG A 173 -9.29 -5.23 5.03
C ARG A 173 -9.56 -4.38 3.78
N PRO A 174 -10.79 -4.20 3.30
CA PRO A 174 -11.05 -3.40 2.10
C PRO A 174 -10.84 -1.90 2.33
N ALA A 175 -10.98 -1.40 3.57
CA ALA A 175 -10.77 0.01 3.90
C ALA A 175 -9.36 0.51 3.55
N HIS A 176 -8.35 -0.37 3.58
CA HIS A 176 -7.00 -0.02 3.15
C HIS A 176 -6.99 0.58 1.74
N HIS A 177 -7.60 -0.11 0.76
CA HIS A 177 -7.64 0.37 -0.62
C HIS A 177 -8.60 1.54 -0.82
N TRP A 178 -9.77 1.53 -0.17
CA TRP A 178 -10.69 2.66 -0.21
C TRP A 178 -10.01 3.96 0.24
N LEU A 179 -9.27 3.91 1.36
CA LEU A 179 -8.59 5.08 1.92
C LEU A 179 -7.41 5.55 1.06
N ILE A 180 -6.61 4.62 0.50
CA ILE A 180 -5.50 4.97 -0.40
C ILE A 180 -6.05 5.68 -1.65
N LEU A 181 -7.00 5.05 -2.35
CA LEU A 181 -7.52 5.59 -3.60
C LEU A 181 -8.30 6.89 -3.38
N HIS A 182 -9.06 6.98 -2.29
CA HIS A 182 -9.72 8.25 -1.92
C HIS A 182 -8.69 9.35 -1.63
N GLY A 183 -7.59 9.02 -0.94
CA GLY A 183 -6.50 9.95 -0.68
C GLY A 183 -5.73 10.38 -1.93
N ARG A 184 -5.58 9.48 -2.91
CA ARG A 184 -4.91 9.77 -4.20
C ARG A 184 -5.76 10.67 -5.09
N TYR A 185 -7.02 10.36 -5.25
CA TYR A 185 -7.84 10.91 -6.33
C TYR A 185 -8.84 11.99 -5.89
N VAL A 186 -9.32 11.97 -4.65
CA VAL A 186 -10.31 12.90 -4.12
C VAL A 186 -9.74 13.83 -3.05
N CYS A 187 -9.27 13.25 -1.92
CA CYS A 187 -8.73 14.02 -0.81
C CYS A 187 -7.25 14.36 -1.03
N LYS A 188 -6.95 15.03 -2.15
CA LYS A 188 -5.58 15.39 -2.59
C LYS A 188 -4.87 16.29 -1.57
N ALA A 189 -3.53 16.34 -1.61
CA ALA A 189 -2.73 17.09 -0.63
C ALA A 189 -3.00 18.59 -0.69
N ARG A 190 -2.85 19.21 -1.85
CA ARG A 190 -2.96 20.68 -2.03
C ARG A 190 -4.39 21.15 -2.31
N ARG A 191 -5.15 20.45 -3.14
CA ARG A 191 -6.52 20.85 -3.55
C ARG A 191 -7.43 19.64 -3.43
N PRO A 192 -7.93 19.31 -2.23
CA PRO A 192 -8.91 18.23 -2.07
C PRO A 192 -10.22 18.60 -2.78
N GLU A 193 -10.85 17.63 -3.44
CA GLU A 193 -12.10 17.86 -4.18
C GLU A 193 -13.31 17.66 -3.25
N CYS A 194 -13.38 18.45 -2.16
CA CYS A 194 -14.43 18.32 -1.15
C CYS A 194 -15.83 18.55 -1.73
N TYR A 195 -15.95 19.39 -2.75
CA TYR A 195 -17.21 19.70 -3.45
C TYR A 195 -17.80 18.49 -4.21
N ALA A 196 -16.97 17.53 -4.58
CA ALA A 196 -17.37 16.28 -5.26
C ALA A 196 -17.22 15.04 -4.37
N CYS A 197 -16.82 15.20 -3.12
CA CYS A 197 -16.55 14.09 -2.22
C CYS A 197 -17.83 13.53 -1.62
N VAL A 198 -18.16 12.29 -1.93
CA VAL A 198 -19.36 11.57 -1.40
C VAL A 198 -19.35 11.43 0.12
N ALA A 199 -18.17 11.44 0.75
CA ALA A 199 -18.01 11.32 2.19
C ALA A 199 -17.96 12.69 2.90
N ALA A 200 -18.15 13.81 2.18
CA ALA A 200 -18.10 15.16 2.75
C ALA A 200 -19.05 15.40 3.94
N PRO A 201 -20.27 14.82 3.98
CA PRO A 201 -21.20 15.01 5.11
C PRO A 201 -20.63 14.55 6.46
N TRP A 202 -19.86 13.47 6.46
CA TRP A 202 -19.30 12.88 7.69
C TRP A 202 -17.86 13.29 7.97
N CYS A 203 -17.27 14.10 7.06
CA CYS A 203 -15.85 14.47 7.15
C CYS A 203 -15.64 15.62 8.16
N GLY A 204 -14.73 15.42 9.13
CA GLY A 204 -14.37 16.42 10.13
C GLY A 204 -13.53 17.60 9.64
N TYR A 205 -13.11 17.60 8.37
CA TYR A 205 -12.32 18.69 7.79
C TYR A 205 -13.15 19.97 7.66
N LYS A 206 -12.74 21.03 8.37
CA LYS A 206 -13.52 22.27 8.46
C LYS A 206 -13.40 23.16 7.23
N THR A 207 -12.22 23.21 6.60
CA THR A 207 -11.92 24.09 5.46
C THR A 207 -12.18 23.38 4.12
N LYS A 208 -13.42 22.90 3.94
CA LYS A 208 -13.81 22.21 2.70
C LYS A 208 -13.68 23.12 1.50
N THR A 209 -13.10 22.61 0.42
CA THR A 209 -13.02 23.35 -0.85
C THR A 209 -14.39 23.43 -1.53
N VAL A 210 -14.65 24.56 -2.15
CA VAL A 210 -15.78 24.77 -3.06
C VAL A 210 -15.36 24.43 -4.50
N ARG A 211 -16.35 24.22 -5.36
CA ARG A 211 -16.09 23.98 -6.78
C ARG A 211 -15.39 25.23 -7.35
N PRO A 212 -14.27 25.08 -8.09
CA PRO A 212 -13.71 26.18 -8.84
C PRO A 212 -14.78 26.68 -9.82
N ASP A 213 -15.00 28.00 -9.86
CA ASP A 213 -15.82 28.60 -10.90
C ASP A 213 -15.22 28.23 -12.26
N SER A 214 -16.06 27.70 -13.15
CA SER A 214 -15.72 27.27 -14.51
C SER A 214 -15.49 28.51 -15.40
#